data_e42c4134c582ff137da54fa5329521dd
#
_entry.id   e42c4134c582ff137da54fa5329521dd
#
_cell.length_a   1.000
_cell.length_b   1.000
_cell.length_c   1.000
_cell.angle_alpha   90.00
_cell.angle_beta   90.00
_cell.angle_gamma   90.00
#
_symmetry.space_group_name_H-M   'P 1'
#
loop_
_entity.id
_entity.type
_entity.pdbx_description
1 polymer ?
#
loop_
_entity_poly.entity_id
_entity_poly.type
_entity_poly.pdbx_seq_one_letter_code
_entity_poly.pdbx_strand_id
1 'polypeptide(L)'
;MLLSKKTSIKVSREYANLIGHMCYAASKLWNVCNYERQHYKETGMAQYPDWYYQKKAHKEDLWYKQLPSQTAQEVCRLLDKAWKSFYALKKSGGIETPRPPRFKQESIPITYMQMGIVHEQDTDRVRLSLPKTLKKYMEETYQIHENFLYLENKIFRGMDQIKQLRIYPPEKGSCKIIVVYEVPDQEELPQNGHELSIDLGLHNLMTCYDSENGKTFILGRKYLELERYFHKEIARVQAQWYGQQSGKGVKHPVTSKHIRKLYKRKQDSVTDYLHKLTRYLAEYCREQEITCVVTGDIRNIRREKDLGHRTNQKLHSLPYNRIYVMLEYKLKRYGIRFVKQEESYTSQCSPLSPEVGKRYAEPSNRKERGSYRDGNRVYNADAVGAYNILRKYHSVSGVKRELSVTGLKTPEIIKVAV
;
A
#
# COMPACT_ATOMS: atom_id res chain seq x y z
N MET A 1 5.34 -5.97 -15.42
CA MET A 1 5.06 -5.54 -14.03
C MET A 1 3.60 -5.15 -13.88
N LEU A 2 2.95 -5.49 -12.73
CA LEU A 2 1.56 -5.09 -12.47
C LEU A 2 1.52 -3.78 -11.66
N LEU A 3 0.75 -2.82 -12.17
CA LEU A 3 0.47 -1.56 -11.49
C LEU A 3 -1.01 -1.42 -11.18
N SER A 4 -1.36 -0.57 -10.24
CA SER A 4 -2.76 -0.25 -9.93
C SER A 4 -3.00 1.25 -9.85
N LYS A 5 -4.15 1.66 -10.37
CA LYS A 5 -4.67 3.02 -10.22
C LYS A 5 -6.06 2.99 -9.59
N LYS A 6 -6.37 4.01 -8.82
CA LYS A 6 -7.65 4.14 -8.10
C LYS A 6 -8.27 5.49 -8.43
N THR A 7 -9.56 5.48 -8.76
CA THR A 7 -10.35 6.70 -8.97
C THR A 7 -11.81 6.47 -8.58
N SER A 8 -12.63 7.52 -8.71
CA SER A 8 -14.10 7.43 -8.67
C SER A 8 -14.65 7.86 -10.02
N ILE A 9 -15.64 7.14 -10.51
CA ILE A 9 -16.33 7.41 -11.77
C ILE A 9 -17.80 7.76 -11.49
N LYS A 10 -18.33 8.71 -12.23
CA LYS A 10 -19.78 8.95 -12.27
C LYS A 10 -20.42 7.89 -13.14
N VAL A 11 -21.58 7.41 -12.74
CA VAL A 11 -22.39 6.42 -13.49
C VAL A 11 -23.82 6.89 -13.56
N SER A 12 -24.55 6.49 -14.59
CA SER A 12 -25.98 6.75 -14.68
C SER A 12 -26.73 6.05 -13.53
N ARG A 13 -27.99 6.44 -13.32
CA ARG A 13 -28.85 5.82 -12.29
C ARG A 13 -29.06 4.33 -12.54
N GLU A 14 -29.26 3.95 -13.79
CA GLU A 14 -29.45 2.58 -14.24
C GLU A 14 -28.21 1.74 -13.99
N TYR A 15 -27.04 2.25 -14.38
CA TYR A 15 -25.76 1.58 -14.13
C TYR A 15 -25.42 1.52 -12.63
N ALA A 16 -25.76 2.55 -11.85
CA ALA A 16 -25.62 2.49 -10.40
C ALA A 16 -26.48 1.39 -9.79
N ASN A 17 -27.72 1.23 -10.26
CA ASN A 17 -28.60 0.14 -9.80
C ASN A 17 -28.03 -1.23 -10.15
N LEU A 18 -27.57 -1.45 -11.39
CA LEU A 18 -26.95 -2.70 -11.82
C LEU A 18 -25.70 -3.06 -11.03
N ILE A 19 -24.79 -2.10 -10.88
CA ILE A 19 -23.55 -2.30 -10.10
C ILE A 19 -23.90 -2.58 -8.64
N GLY A 20 -24.85 -1.83 -8.07
CA GLY A 20 -25.34 -2.03 -6.71
C GLY A 20 -25.91 -3.43 -6.50
N HIS A 21 -26.72 -3.91 -7.46
CA HIS A 21 -27.29 -5.24 -7.43
C HIS A 21 -26.20 -6.33 -7.53
N MET A 22 -25.25 -6.20 -8.44
CA MET A 22 -24.11 -7.13 -8.52
C MET A 22 -23.28 -7.15 -7.24
N CYS A 23 -23.02 -6.00 -6.63
CA CYS A 23 -22.31 -5.92 -5.35
C CYS A 23 -23.08 -6.60 -4.21
N TYR A 24 -24.41 -6.48 -4.22
CA TYR A 24 -25.29 -7.18 -3.29
C TYR A 24 -25.26 -8.70 -3.54
N ALA A 25 -25.44 -9.13 -4.79
CA ALA A 25 -25.38 -10.54 -5.17
C ALA A 25 -24.04 -11.19 -4.78
N ALA A 26 -22.93 -10.47 -4.95
CA ALA A 26 -21.59 -10.92 -4.51
C ALA A 26 -21.53 -11.14 -3.00
N SER A 27 -22.16 -10.27 -2.18
CA SER A 27 -22.23 -10.47 -0.74
C SER A 27 -23.07 -11.69 -0.34
N LYS A 28 -24.16 -11.93 -1.06
CA LYS A 28 -25.02 -13.10 -0.82
C LYS A 28 -24.34 -14.41 -1.22
N LEU A 29 -23.69 -14.43 -2.38
CA LEU A 29 -22.89 -15.59 -2.82
C LEU A 29 -21.75 -15.89 -1.83
N TRP A 30 -21.04 -14.85 -1.34
CA TRP A 30 -20.06 -15.01 -0.27
C TRP A 30 -20.67 -15.69 0.96
N ASN A 31 -21.85 -15.25 1.38
CA ASN A 31 -22.51 -15.77 2.58
C ASN A 31 -22.95 -17.23 2.42
N VAL A 32 -23.52 -17.58 1.27
CA VAL A 32 -23.90 -18.98 0.94
C VAL A 32 -22.66 -19.88 1.00
N CYS A 33 -21.61 -19.51 0.27
CA CYS A 33 -20.35 -20.28 0.26
C CYS A 33 -19.69 -20.34 1.64
N ASN A 34 -19.78 -19.26 2.43
CA ASN A 34 -19.20 -19.22 3.77
C ASN A 34 -19.97 -20.08 4.78
N TYR A 35 -21.30 -20.09 4.67
CA TYR A 35 -22.17 -20.98 5.46
C TYR A 35 -21.81 -22.45 5.21
N GLU A 36 -21.73 -22.85 3.95
CA GLU A 36 -21.33 -24.19 3.54
C GLU A 36 -19.97 -24.60 4.13
N ARG A 37 -18.95 -23.71 4.10
CA ARG A 37 -17.63 -23.98 4.71
C ARG A 37 -17.65 -24.07 6.22
N GLN A 38 -18.52 -23.34 6.89
CA GLN A 38 -18.63 -23.39 8.35
C GLN A 38 -19.32 -24.68 8.82
N HIS A 39 -20.28 -25.20 8.02
CA HIS A 39 -21.16 -26.32 8.40
C HIS A 39 -20.97 -27.58 7.53
N TYR A 40 -19.87 -27.69 6.76
CA TYR A 40 -19.70 -28.77 5.79
C TYR A 40 -19.77 -30.18 6.42
N LYS A 41 -19.30 -30.33 7.65
CA LYS A 41 -19.40 -31.61 8.37
C LYS A 41 -20.86 -31.94 8.76
N GLU A 42 -21.64 -30.93 9.13
CA GLU A 42 -23.04 -31.07 9.52
C GLU A 42 -23.95 -31.38 8.31
N THR A 43 -23.55 -30.91 7.13
CA THR A 43 -24.25 -31.16 5.86
C THR A 43 -23.87 -32.49 5.21
N GLY A 44 -23.04 -33.32 5.88
CA GLY A 44 -22.65 -34.65 5.38
C GLY A 44 -21.64 -34.63 4.24
N MET A 45 -20.96 -33.51 4.01
CA MET A 45 -19.92 -33.41 2.97
C MET A 45 -18.68 -34.19 3.37
N ALA A 46 -18.22 -35.09 2.51
CA ALA A 46 -17.02 -35.90 2.73
C ALA A 46 -15.72 -35.06 2.72
N GLN A 47 -15.68 -33.99 1.95
CA GLN A 47 -14.52 -33.13 1.78
C GLN A 47 -14.85 -31.66 2.05
N TYR A 48 -13.86 -30.93 2.53
CA TYR A 48 -13.96 -29.48 2.72
C TYR A 48 -14.20 -28.78 1.38
N PRO A 49 -15.29 -27.98 1.25
CA PRO A 49 -15.64 -27.33 -0.01
C PRO A 49 -14.69 -26.16 -0.31
N ASP A 50 -13.70 -26.42 -1.14
CA ASP A 50 -12.80 -25.40 -1.65
C ASP A 50 -13.46 -24.53 -2.73
N TRP A 51 -12.74 -23.55 -3.26
CA TRP A 51 -13.30 -22.67 -4.27
C TRP A 51 -13.53 -23.36 -5.63
N TYR A 52 -12.79 -24.43 -5.94
CA TYR A 52 -13.00 -25.23 -7.16
C TYR A 52 -14.31 -26.00 -7.10
N TYR A 53 -14.61 -26.58 -5.97
CA TYR A 53 -15.89 -27.21 -5.71
C TYR A 53 -17.02 -26.16 -5.76
N GLN A 54 -16.90 -25.08 -4.98
CA GLN A 54 -17.97 -24.07 -4.84
C GLN A 54 -18.32 -23.38 -6.13
N LYS A 55 -17.34 -23.04 -7.00
CA LYS A 55 -17.63 -22.44 -8.32
C LYS A 55 -18.42 -23.36 -9.26
N LYS A 56 -18.36 -24.67 -9.05
CA LYS A 56 -19.13 -25.66 -9.83
C LYS A 56 -20.49 -25.89 -9.20
N ALA A 57 -20.54 -26.18 -7.89
CA ALA A 57 -21.73 -26.51 -7.15
C ALA A 57 -22.77 -25.37 -7.17
N HIS A 58 -22.33 -24.12 -7.04
CA HIS A 58 -23.22 -22.96 -6.99
C HIS A 58 -23.51 -22.33 -8.37
N LYS A 59 -23.08 -22.93 -9.49
CA LYS A 59 -23.23 -22.34 -10.83
C LYS A 59 -24.71 -22.05 -11.20
N GLU A 60 -25.61 -22.85 -10.69
CA GLU A 60 -27.06 -22.72 -10.96
C GLU A 60 -27.78 -21.87 -9.89
N ASP A 61 -27.09 -21.46 -8.83
CA ASP A 61 -27.69 -20.68 -7.76
C ASP A 61 -28.06 -19.27 -8.23
N LEU A 62 -29.16 -18.75 -7.64
CA LEU A 62 -29.66 -17.41 -7.92
C LEU A 62 -28.60 -16.35 -7.89
N TRP A 63 -27.82 -16.30 -6.82
CA TRP A 63 -26.81 -15.24 -6.62
C TRP A 63 -25.60 -15.38 -7.55
N TYR A 64 -25.24 -16.60 -7.93
CA TYR A 64 -24.20 -16.83 -8.91
C TYR A 64 -24.64 -16.34 -10.30
N LYS A 65 -25.87 -16.62 -10.70
CA LYS A 65 -26.45 -16.20 -12.01
C LYS A 65 -26.62 -14.68 -12.14
N GLN A 66 -26.67 -13.95 -11.02
CA GLN A 66 -26.71 -12.47 -11.00
C GLN A 66 -25.33 -11.81 -11.21
N LEU A 67 -24.28 -12.60 -11.40
CA LEU A 67 -22.93 -12.14 -11.62
C LEU A 67 -22.37 -12.70 -12.92
N PRO A 68 -21.47 -11.94 -13.62
CA PRO A 68 -20.66 -12.54 -14.67
C PRO A 68 -19.90 -13.73 -14.09
N SER A 69 -19.83 -14.84 -14.84
CA SER A 69 -19.28 -16.11 -14.33
C SER A 69 -17.91 -15.98 -13.67
N GLN A 70 -16.99 -15.21 -14.27
CA GLN A 70 -15.68 -14.97 -13.67
C GLN A 70 -15.72 -14.11 -12.39
N THR A 71 -16.65 -13.16 -12.32
CA THR A 71 -16.87 -12.35 -11.11
C THR A 71 -17.39 -13.23 -9.97
N ALA A 72 -18.32 -14.13 -10.24
CA ALA A 72 -18.82 -15.11 -9.27
C ALA A 72 -17.71 -16.06 -8.79
N GLN A 73 -16.90 -16.59 -9.70
CA GLN A 73 -15.74 -17.41 -9.37
C GLN A 73 -14.72 -16.66 -8.49
N GLU A 74 -14.50 -15.37 -8.75
CA GLU A 74 -13.60 -14.55 -7.94
C GLU A 74 -14.13 -14.33 -6.52
N VAL A 75 -15.46 -14.26 -6.31
CA VAL A 75 -16.06 -14.24 -4.97
C VAL A 75 -15.69 -15.51 -4.20
N CYS A 76 -15.87 -16.70 -4.82
CA CYS A 76 -15.49 -17.98 -4.20
C CYS A 76 -13.98 -18.03 -3.89
N ARG A 77 -13.12 -17.54 -4.80
CA ARG A 77 -11.66 -17.50 -4.63
C ARG A 77 -11.23 -16.55 -3.51
N LEU A 78 -11.88 -15.39 -3.38
CA LEU A 78 -11.60 -14.45 -2.29
C LEU A 78 -11.99 -15.01 -0.93
N LEU A 79 -13.11 -15.75 -0.85
CA LEU A 79 -13.51 -16.47 0.35
C LEU A 79 -12.47 -17.54 0.71
N ASP A 80 -12.01 -18.31 -0.28
CA ASP A 80 -10.97 -19.34 -0.09
C ASP A 80 -9.67 -18.77 0.48
N LYS A 81 -9.22 -17.63 -0.06
CA LYS A 81 -8.06 -16.89 0.47
C LYS A 81 -8.27 -16.45 1.92
N ALA A 82 -9.47 -16.00 2.27
CA ALA A 82 -9.79 -15.60 3.63
C ALA A 82 -9.73 -16.78 4.61
N TRP A 83 -10.25 -17.95 4.22
CA TRP A 83 -10.15 -19.17 5.02
C TRP A 83 -8.73 -19.69 5.14
N LYS A 84 -7.95 -19.68 4.05
CA LYS A 84 -6.51 -20.03 4.10
C LYS A 84 -5.74 -19.12 5.06
N SER A 85 -6.03 -17.83 5.05
CA SER A 85 -5.42 -16.88 6.00
C SER A 85 -5.82 -17.18 7.45
N PHE A 86 -7.08 -17.53 7.69
CA PHE A 86 -7.55 -17.93 9.02
C PHE A 86 -6.81 -19.17 9.54
N TYR A 87 -6.69 -20.22 8.72
CA TYR A 87 -5.98 -21.44 9.11
C TYR A 87 -4.48 -21.20 9.31
N ALA A 88 -3.85 -20.34 8.50
CA ALA A 88 -2.46 -19.95 8.68
C ALA A 88 -2.24 -19.21 10.01
N LEU A 89 -3.14 -18.28 10.37
CA LEU A 89 -3.10 -17.60 11.68
C LEU A 89 -3.30 -18.57 12.85
N LYS A 90 -4.24 -19.52 12.72
CA LYS A 90 -4.46 -20.55 13.73
C LYS A 90 -3.24 -21.45 13.92
N LYS A 91 -2.54 -21.79 12.83
CA LYS A 91 -1.32 -22.62 12.87
C LYS A 91 -0.12 -21.88 13.45
N SER A 92 0.02 -20.58 13.15
CA SER A 92 1.17 -19.79 13.60
C SER A 92 1.16 -19.39 15.07
N GLY A 93 -0.01 -19.51 15.75
CA GLY A 93 -0.17 -19.08 17.16
C GLY A 93 -0.01 -17.59 17.41
N GLY A 94 0.13 -16.76 16.34
CA GLY A 94 0.36 -15.32 16.46
C GLY A 94 -0.83 -14.52 17.00
N ILE A 95 -2.01 -15.12 17.08
CA ILE A 95 -3.22 -14.56 17.67
C ILE A 95 -3.86 -15.64 18.53
N GLU A 96 -4.14 -15.35 19.80
CA GLU A 96 -4.73 -16.31 20.74
C GLU A 96 -6.06 -16.90 20.27
N THR A 97 -6.94 -16.05 19.74
CA THR A 97 -8.27 -16.46 19.27
C THR A 97 -8.55 -15.95 17.85
N PRO A 98 -7.98 -16.57 16.81
CA PRO A 98 -8.29 -16.21 15.44
C PRO A 98 -9.77 -16.51 15.15
N ARG A 99 -10.44 -15.60 14.44
CA ARG A 99 -11.85 -15.75 14.08
C ARG A 99 -11.99 -16.12 12.59
N PRO A 100 -12.91 -17.04 12.26
CA PRO A 100 -13.16 -17.40 10.88
C PRO A 100 -13.74 -16.23 10.09
N PRO A 101 -13.74 -16.28 8.74
CA PRO A 101 -14.35 -15.28 7.89
C PRO A 101 -15.82 -15.03 8.26
N ARG A 102 -16.18 -13.75 8.41
CA ARG A 102 -17.54 -13.35 8.80
C ARG A 102 -18.47 -13.29 7.61
N PHE A 103 -19.77 -13.43 7.88
CA PHE A 103 -20.83 -13.10 6.94
C PHE A 103 -20.81 -11.61 6.59
N LYS A 104 -21.10 -11.29 5.34
CA LYS A 104 -21.20 -9.91 4.85
C LYS A 104 -22.59 -9.36 5.10
N GLN A 105 -22.68 -8.30 5.88
CA GLN A 105 -23.94 -7.57 6.12
C GLN A 105 -24.19 -6.50 5.05
N GLU A 106 -23.11 -5.94 4.48
CA GLU A 106 -23.16 -4.91 3.44
C GLU A 106 -22.74 -5.49 2.09
N SER A 107 -23.12 -4.79 1.02
CA SER A 107 -22.66 -5.10 -0.35
C SER A 107 -21.13 -5.04 -0.44
N ILE A 108 -20.53 -6.00 -1.11
CA ILE A 108 -19.08 -6.07 -1.32
C ILE A 108 -18.68 -5.66 -2.74
N PRO A 109 -17.45 -5.19 -2.95
CA PRO A 109 -16.97 -4.87 -4.29
C PRO A 109 -17.00 -6.10 -5.20
N ILE A 110 -17.37 -5.89 -6.46
CA ILE A 110 -17.25 -6.88 -7.53
C ILE A 110 -15.88 -6.73 -8.22
N THR A 111 -15.39 -7.84 -8.75
CA THR A 111 -14.09 -7.88 -9.42
C THR A 111 -14.25 -8.55 -10.78
N TYR A 112 -13.99 -7.79 -11.82
CA TYR A 112 -13.86 -8.31 -13.18
C TYR A 112 -12.40 -8.72 -13.41
N MET A 113 -12.20 -9.89 -13.99
CA MET A 113 -10.91 -10.38 -14.46
C MET A 113 -10.75 -10.06 -15.95
N GLN A 114 -9.55 -10.17 -16.47
CA GLN A 114 -9.15 -9.78 -17.83
C GLN A 114 -10.15 -10.21 -18.92
N MET A 115 -10.61 -11.46 -18.90
CA MET A 115 -11.55 -11.98 -19.93
C MET A 115 -12.94 -11.35 -19.87
N GLY A 116 -13.32 -10.70 -18.76
CA GLY A 116 -14.60 -9.97 -18.62
C GLY A 116 -14.48 -8.49 -18.96
N ILE A 117 -13.30 -8.04 -19.37
CA ILE A 117 -12.97 -6.63 -19.63
C ILE A 117 -12.46 -6.50 -21.06
N VAL A 118 -13.05 -5.61 -21.83
CA VAL A 118 -12.51 -5.21 -23.13
C VAL A 118 -12.22 -3.71 -23.08
N HIS A 119 -11.00 -3.33 -23.32
CA HIS A 119 -10.55 -1.96 -23.45
C HIS A 119 -10.35 -1.65 -24.92
N GLU A 120 -10.99 -0.62 -25.42
CA GLU A 120 -10.75 -0.09 -26.77
C GLU A 120 -9.46 0.75 -26.66
N GLN A 121 -8.41 0.31 -27.34
CA GLN A 121 -7.09 0.97 -27.29
C GLN A 121 -7.23 2.47 -27.56
N ASP A 122 -6.45 3.25 -26.82
CA ASP A 122 -6.39 4.72 -26.89
C ASP A 122 -7.68 5.47 -26.57
N THR A 123 -8.70 4.76 -26.07
CA THR A 123 -9.93 5.37 -25.59
C THR A 123 -9.98 5.48 -24.07
N ASP A 124 -10.90 6.29 -23.58
CA ASP A 124 -11.23 6.40 -22.15
C ASP A 124 -12.27 5.35 -21.71
N ARG A 125 -12.63 4.38 -22.58
CA ARG A 125 -13.79 3.51 -22.43
C ARG A 125 -13.37 2.04 -22.26
N VAL A 126 -14.02 1.38 -21.30
CA VAL A 126 -13.97 -0.07 -21.12
C VAL A 126 -15.39 -0.64 -21.16
N ARG A 127 -15.55 -1.82 -21.77
CA ARG A 127 -16.79 -2.56 -21.70
C ARG A 127 -16.63 -3.82 -20.84
N LEU A 128 -17.63 -4.08 -20.03
CA LEU A 128 -17.65 -5.18 -19.06
C LEU A 128 -18.78 -6.13 -19.37
N SER A 129 -18.52 -7.44 -19.26
CA SER A 129 -19.52 -8.46 -19.48
C SER A 129 -20.65 -8.37 -18.44
N LEU A 130 -21.89 -8.65 -18.86
CA LEU A 130 -23.06 -8.76 -18.00
C LEU A 130 -23.63 -10.18 -18.03
N PRO A 131 -24.20 -10.69 -16.94
CA PRO A 131 -24.91 -11.96 -16.93
C PRO A 131 -26.22 -11.84 -17.70
N LYS A 132 -26.68 -12.96 -18.26
CA LYS A 132 -27.93 -13.01 -19.06
C LYS A 132 -29.14 -12.45 -18.31
N THR A 133 -29.27 -12.75 -17.04
CA THR A 133 -30.35 -12.26 -16.16
C THR A 133 -30.37 -10.73 -16.05
N LEU A 134 -29.23 -10.08 -15.94
CA LEU A 134 -29.18 -8.62 -15.85
C LEU A 134 -29.34 -7.94 -17.21
N LYS A 135 -28.93 -8.57 -18.31
CA LYS A 135 -29.24 -8.07 -19.66
C LYS A 135 -30.75 -8.01 -19.89
N LYS A 136 -31.43 -9.10 -19.57
CA LYS A 136 -32.91 -9.17 -19.66
C LYS A 136 -33.58 -8.12 -18.76
N TYR A 137 -33.10 -7.96 -17.53
CA TYR A 137 -33.59 -6.93 -16.61
C TYR A 137 -33.38 -5.49 -17.15
N MET A 138 -32.25 -5.21 -17.79
CA MET A 138 -31.96 -3.90 -18.39
C MET A 138 -32.96 -3.61 -19.54
N GLU A 139 -33.19 -4.60 -20.40
CA GLU A 139 -34.13 -4.49 -21.53
C GLU A 139 -35.54 -4.26 -21.03
N GLU A 140 -36.02 -5.10 -20.11
CA GLU A 140 -37.40 -5.04 -19.61
C GLU A 140 -37.70 -3.81 -18.74
N THR A 141 -36.69 -3.36 -17.93
CA THR A 141 -36.93 -2.30 -16.94
C THR A 141 -36.57 -0.92 -17.46
N TYR A 142 -35.49 -0.83 -18.24
CA TYR A 142 -34.90 0.45 -18.66
C TYR A 142 -34.95 0.65 -20.20
N GLN A 143 -35.42 -0.33 -20.94
CA GLN A 143 -35.41 -0.33 -22.43
C GLN A 143 -33.99 -0.15 -23.00
N ILE A 144 -32.97 -0.63 -22.27
CA ILE A 144 -31.57 -0.58 -22.66
C ILE A 144 -31.22 -1.93 -23.30
N HIS A 145 -30.94 -1.91 -24.60
CA HIS A 145 -30.62 -3.13 -25.40
C HIS A 145 -29.09 -3.44 -25.41
N GLU A 146 -28.32 -2.74 -24.62
CA GLU A 146 -26.88 -2.94 -24.55
C GLU A 146 -26.53 -4.27 -23.83
N ASN A 147 -25.62 -5.03 -24.43
CA ASN A 147 -25.19 -6.32 -23.89
C ASN A 147 -24.05 -6.21 -22.88
N PHE A 148 -23.55 -5.00 -22.62
CA PHE A 148 -22.39 -4.73 -21.80
C PHE A 148 -22.61 -3.53 -20.90
N LEU A 149 -21.86 -3.50 -19.78
CA LEU A 149 -21.73 -2.31 -18.95
C LEU A 149 -20.54 -1.49 -19.45
N TYR A 150 -20.76 -0.26 -19.83
CA TYR A 150 -19.71 0.65 -20.29
C TYR A 150 -19.29 1.60 -19.19
N LEU A 151 -17.98 1.71 -18.97
CA LEU A 151 -17.40 2.69 -18.04
C LEU A 151 -16.44 3.58 -18.80
N GLU A 152 -16.54 4.89 -18.60
CA GLU A 152 -15.72 5.88 -19.28
C GLU A 152 -14.99 6.74 -18.26
N ASN A 153 -13.67 6.79 -18.36
CA ASN A 153 -12.80 7.61 -17.53
C ASN A 153 -11.39 7.70 -18.09
N LYS A 154 -10.80 8.89 -18.03
CA LYS A 154 -9.40 9.14 -18.45
C LYS A 154 -8.37 8.20 -17.81
N ILE A 155 -8.70 7.53 -16.72
CA ILE A 155 -7.80 6.56 -16.05
C ILE A 155 -7.44 5.39 -16.96
N PHE A 156 -8.32 5.02 -17.90
CA PHE A 156 -8.14 3.88 -18.80
C PHE A 156 -7.18 4.18 -19.96
N ARG A 157 -7.00 5.47 -20.30
CA ARG A 157 -6.14 5.89 -21.41
C ARG A 157 -4.69 5.43 -21.21
N GLY A 158 -4.10 4.84 -22.23
CA GLY A 158 -2.71 4.34 -22.19
C GLY A 158 -2.52 3.11 -21.30
N MET A 159 -3.57 2.30 -21.09
CA MET A 159 -3.47 1.00 -20.44
C MET A 159 -3.60 -0.11 -21.49
N ASP A 160 -2.50 -0.78 -21.83
CA ASP A 160 -2.50 -1.81 -22.87
C ASP A 160 -3.25 -3.07 -22.44
N GLN A 161 -3.01 -3.54 -21.23
CA GLN A 161 -3.59 -4.78 -20.71
C GLN A 161 -4.18 -4.59 -19.30
N ILE A 162 -5.50 -4.46 -19.23
CA ILE A 162 -6.20 -4.43 -17.94
C ILE A 162 -6.39 -5.88 -17.46
N LYS A 163 -5.73 -6.25 -16.36
CA LYS A 163 -5.79 -7.59 -15.76
C LYS A 163 -6.97 -7.75 -14.82
N GLN A 164 -7.36 -6.64 -14.15
CA GLN A 164 -8.42 -6.66 -13.15
C GLN A 164 -9.04 -5.29 -13.00
N LEU A 165 -10.37 -5.26 -12.88
CA LEU A 165 -11.12 -4.06 -12.52
C LEU A 165 -12.01 -4.38 -11.32
N ARG A 166 -11.78 -3.71 -10.20
CA ARG A 166 -12.62 -3.81 -9.01
C ARG A 166 -13.53 -2.60 -8.91
N ILE A 167 -14.83 -2.83 -8.76
CA ILE A 167 -15.85 -1.80 -8.66
C ILE A 167 -16.51 -1.90 -7.29
N TYR A 168 -16.52 -0.81 -6.56
CA TYR A 168 -17.16 -0.71 -5.25
C TYR A 168 -18.64 -0.36 -5.38
N PRO A 169 -19.45 -0.68 -4.36
CA PRO A 169 -20.84 -0.27 -4.33
C PRO A 169 -21.00 1.22 -4.62
N PRO A 170 -22.04 1.62 -5.38
CA PRO A 170 -22.28 3.02 -5.71
C PRO A 170 -22.60 3.85 -4.48
N GLU A 171 -22.04 5.03 -4.43
CA GLU A 171 -22.35 6.04 -3.42
C GLU A 171 -22.65 7.37 -4.13
N LYS A 172 -23.87 7.92 -3.96
CA LYS A 172 -24.26 9.24 -4.50
C LYS A 172 -23.97 9.40 -6.01
N GLY A 173 -24.36 8.42 -6.81
CA GLY A 173 -24.21 8.45 -8.28
C GLY A 173 -22.76 8.27 -8.77
N SER A 174 -21.87 7.79 -7.93
CA SER A 174 -20.50 7.47 -8.33
C SER A 174 -20.03 6.15 -7.74
N CYS A 175 -19.14 5.47 -8.46
CA CYS A 175 -18.47 4.25 -8.03
C CYS A 175 -16.97 4.49 -7.89
N LYS A 176 -16.41 4.04 -6.77
CA LYS A 176 -14.96 3.92 -6.65
C LYS A 176 -14.50 2.70 -7.44
N ILE A 177 -13.45 2.86 -8.24
CA ILE A 177 -12.83 1.78 -8.99
C ILE A 177 -11.34 1.64 -8.67
N ILE A 178 -10.84 0.41 -8.80
CA ILE A 178 -9.41 0.11 -8.77
C ILE A 178 -9.12 -0.72 -10.02
N VAL A 179 -8.22 -0.21 -10.85
CA VAL A 179 -7.77 -0.87 -12.08
C VAL A 179 -6.38 -1.43 -11.84
N VAL A 180 -6.20 -2.73 -12.13
CA VAL A 180 -4.88 -3.37 -12.16
C VAL A 180 -4.55 -3.64 -13.63
N TYR A 181 -3.40 -3.15 -14.08
CA TYR A 181 -2.97 -3.26 -15.47
C TYR A 181 -1.50 -3.65 -15.53
N GLU A 182 -1.13 -4.26 -16.63
CA GLU A 182 0.24 -4.66 -16.89
C GLU A 182 0.97 -3.56 -17.65
N VAL A 183 2.22 -3.34 -17.28
CA VAL A 183 3.18 -2.56 -18.04
C VAL A 183 4.40 -3.44 -18.33
N PRO A 184 5.08 -3.27 -19.47
CA PRO A 184 6.32 -3.99 -19.75
C PRO A 184 7.30 -3.83 -18.57
N ASP A 185 8.04 -4.89 -18.27
CA ASP A 185 9.17 -4.80 -17.36
C ASP A 185 10.31 -4.05 -18.07
N GLN A 186 10.90 -3.09 -17.38
CA GLN A 186 12.12 -2.43 -17.83
C GLN A 186 13.31 -3.30 -17.38
N GLU A 187 14.26 -3.54 -18.29
CA GLU A 187 15.53 -4.15 -17.94
C GLU A 187 16.32 -3.29 -16.96
N GLU A 188 17.09 -3.93 -16.09
CA GLU A 188 17.95 -3.20 -15.17
C GLU A 188 19.05 -2.46 -15.94
N LEU A 189 19.29 -1.22 -15.56
CA LEU A 189 20.37 -0.42 -16.12
C LEU A 189 21.73 -1.05 -15.80
N PRO A 190 22.69 -1.01 -16.73
CA PRO A 190 24.06 -1.39 -16.44
C PRO A 190 24.60 -0.57 -15.26
N GLN A 191 25.30 -1.23 -14.35
CA GLN A 191 25.85 -0.55 -13.18
C GLN A 191 26.98 0.40 -13.60
N ASN A 192 26.79 1.70 -13.42
CA ASN A 192 27.79 2.73 -13.71
C ASN A 192 28.54 3.16 -12.44
N GLY A 193 28.19 2.59 -11.29
CA GLY A 193 28.77 2.96 -9.99
C GLY A 193 28.13 4.21 -9.35
N HIS A 194 27.20 4.89 -10.03
CA HIS A 194 26.44 5.98 -9.43
C HIS A 194 25.28 5.43 -8.63
N GLU A 195 25.33 5.63 -7.32
CA GLU A 195 24.41 5.04 -6.35
C GLU A 195 23.85 6.10 -5.42
N LEU A 196 22.64 5.87 -4.92
CA LEU A 196 22.03 6.71 -3.89
C LEU A 196 21.69 5.86 -2.68
N SER A 197 22.04 6.32 -1.49
CA SER A 197 21.59 5.66 -0.27
C SER A 197 20.53 6.48 0.48
N ILE A 198 19.67 5.80 1.24
CA ILE A 198 18.55 6.39 1.97
C ILE A 198 18.55 5.88 3.41
N ASP A 199 18.64 6.79 4.36
CA ASP A 199 18.30 6.55 5.77
C ASP A 199 16.86 6.98 6.04
N LEU A 200 16.04 6.07 6.60
CA LEU A 200 14.64 6.31 6.93
C LEU A 200 14.46 6.70 8.39
N GLY A 201 14.11 7.95 8.64
CA GLY A 201 14.00 8.53 9.97
C GLY A 201 12.60 9.01 10.35
N LEU A 202 12.41 9.32 11.64
CA LEU A 202 11.16 9.86 12.18
C LEU A 202 10.94 11.34 11.87
N HIS A 203 12.00 12.14 11.92
CA HIS A 203 11.95 13.60 11.71
C HIS A 203 12.20 13.96 10.26
N ASN A 204 13.23 13.37 9.71
CA ASN A 204 13.59 13.40 8.31
C ASN A 204 13.17 12.06 7.73
N LEU A 205 12.03 12.04 6.98
CA LEU A 205 11.46 10.77 6.55
C LEU A 205 12.40 9.98 5.65
N MET A 206 13.15 10.68 4.80
CA MET A 206 14.22 10.14 3.95
C MET A 206 15.39 11.12 3.94
N THR A 207 16.54 10.69 4.39
CA THR A 207 17.81 11.40 4.22
C THR A 207 18.62 10.65 3.19
N CYS A 208 18.97 11.32 2.09
CA CYS A 208 19.61 10.74 0.93
C CYS A 208 21.05 11.17 0.84
N TYR A 209 21.93 10.26 0.39
CA TYR A 209 23.33 10.54 0.06
C TYR A 209 23.60 10.04 -1.36
N ASP A 210 24.12 10.92 -2.21
CA ASP A 210 24.48 10.66 -3.60
C ASP A 210 26.00 10.36 -3.68
N SER A 211 26.35 9.21 -4.24
CA SER A 211 27.73 8.70 -4.25
C SER A 211 28.66 9.44 -5.20
N GLU A 212 28.13 10.10 -6.25
CA GLU A 212 28.96 10.75 -7.27
C GLU A 212 29.52 12.07 -6.78
N ASN A 213 28.65 12.90 -6.24
CA ASN A 213 28.99 14.27 -5.85
C ASN A 213 29.07 14.48 -4.33
N GLY A 214 28.80 13.44 -3.53
CA GLY A 214 28.74 13.51 -2.06
C GLY A 214 27.60 14.38 -1.54
N LYS A 215 26.63 14.77 -2.39
CA LYS A 215 25.49 15.60 -2.01
C LYS A 215 24.58 14.84 -1.05
N THR A 216 24.13 15.54 -0.01
CA THR A 216 23.10 15.02 0.89
C THR A 216 21.87 15.92 0.86
N PHE A 217 20.70 15.28 0.89
CA PHE A 217 19.44 16.01 0.95
C PHE A 217 18.37 15.27 1.76
N ILE A 218 17.40 16.02 2.26
CA ILE A 218 16.35 15.54 3.14
C ILE A 218 15.00 15.73 2.47
N LEU A 219 14.21 14.65 2.41
CA LEU A 219 12.83 14.63 1.95
C LEU A 219 11.88 14.28 3.09
N GLY A 220 10.68 14.84 3.04
CA GLY A 220 9.57 14.37 3.87
C GLY A 220 9.51 14.93 5.28
N ARG A 221 10.15 16.05 5.62
CA ARG A 221 10.08 16.70 6.96
C ARG A 221 8.66 17.01 7.41
N LYS A 222 7.75 17.33 6.48
CA LYS A 222 6.34 17.61 6.79
C LYS A 222 5.52 16.36 7.17
N TYR A 223 6.04 15.16 6.97
CA TYR A 223 5.30 13.93 7.31
C TYR A 223 4.85 13.89 8.77
N LEU A 224 5.76 14.19 9.68
CA LEU A 224 5.47 14.15 11.11
C LEU A 224 4.49 15.26 11.55
N GLU A 225 4.53 16.41 10.90
CA GLU A 225 3.57 17.52 11.13
C GLU A 225 2.16 17.09 10.69
N LEU A 226 2.05 16.47 9.52
CA LEU A 226 0.80 15.94 8.98
C LEU A 226 0.19 14.86 9.90
N GLU A 227 1.02 13.92 10.37
CA GLU A 227 0.60 12.90 11.35
C GLU A 227 0.11 13.53 12.66
N ARG A 228 0.86 14.50 13.21
CA ARG A 228 0.48 15.21 14.46
C ARG A 228 -0.82 15.98 14.32
N TYR A 229 -1.01 16.67 13.19
CA TYR A 229 -2.24 17.41 12.92
C TYR A 229 -3.45 16.48 12.98
N PHE A 230 -3.43 15.41 12.20
CA PHE A 230 -4.56 14.46 12.19
C PHE A 230 -4.76 13.75 13.52
N HIS A 231 -3.68 13.38 14.23
CA HIS A 231 -3.81 12.77 15.56
C HIS A 231 -4.51 13.68 16.56
N LYS A 232 -4.13 14.96 16.61
CA LYS A 232 -4.79 15.94 17.49
C LYS A 232 -6.27 16.14 17.14
N GLU A 233 -6.57 16.28 15.84
CA GLU A 233 -7.93 16.52 15.38
C GLU A 233 -8.83 15.30 15.61
N ILE A 234 -8.34 14.11 15.30
CA ILE A 234 -9.07 12.86 15.57
C ILE A 234 -9.30 12.68 17.07
N ALA A 235 -8.28 12.87 17.90
CA ALA A 235 -8.40 12.73 19.35
C ALA A 235 -9.44 13.73 19.94
N ARG A 236 -9.43 14.99 19.47
CA ARG A 236 -10.39 16.01 19.88
C ARG A 236 -11.84 15.59 19.56
N VAL A 237 -12.08 15.15 18.31
CA VAL A 237 -13.42 14.75 17.87
C VAL A 237 -13.86 13.44 18.53
N GLN A 238 -12.94 12.52 18.78
CA GLN A 238 -13.22 11.29 19.52
C GLN A 238 -13.61 11.58 20.97
N ALA A 239 -12.87 12.44 21.67
CA ALA A 239 -13.19 12.81 23.05
C ALA A 239 -14.60 13.44 23.15
N GLN A 240 -14.95 14.35 22.26
CA GLN A 240 -16.29 14.95 22.20
C GLN A 240 -17.37 13.90 21.93
N TRP A 241 -17.19 13.07 20.91
CA TRP A 241 -18.17 12.06 20.51
C TRP A 241 -18.39 11.01 21.61
N TYR A 242 -17.31 10.46 22.16
CA TYR A 242 -17.42 9.43 23.20
C TYR A 242 -17.94 9.98 24.50
N GLY A 243 -17.59 11.23 24.88
CA GLY A 243 -18.19 11.92 26.02
C GLY A 243 -19.70 12.10 25.88
N GLN A 244 -20.18 12.53 24.71
CA GLN A 244 -21.62 12.64 24.43
C GLN A 244 -22.33 11.27 24.47
N GLN A 245 -21.74 10.21 23.97
CA GLN A 245 -22.32 8.87 24.02
C GLN A 245 -22.33 8.29 25.43
N SER A 246 -21.27 8.51 26.19
CA SER A 246 -21.19 8.14 27.61
C SER A 246 -22.24 8.85 28.44
N GLY A 247 -22.45 10.15 28.22
CA GLY A 247 -23.52 10.93 28.87
C GLY A 247 -24.95 10.44 28.56
N LYS A 248 -25.12 9.70 27.45
CA LYS A 248 -26.35 8.99 27.06
C LYS A 248 -26.42 7.54 27.57
N GLY A 249 -25.48 7.09 28.40
CA GLY A 249 -25.43 5.74 28.95
C GLY A 249 -24.94 4.65 27.98
N VAL A 250 -24.36 5.03 26.82
CA VAL A 250 -23.85 4.05 25.84
C VAL A 250 -22.50 3.51 26.30
N LYS A 251 -22.45 2.26 26.75
CA LYS A 251 -21.22 1.60 27.26
C LYS A 251 -20.15 1.39 26.19
N HIS A 252 -20.53 1.08 24.94
CA HIS A 252 -19.63 0.77 23.84
C HIS A 252 -19.98 1.59 22.59
N PRO A 253 -19.63 2.88 22.55
CA PRO A 253 -20.02 3.75 21.46
C PRO A 253 -19.33 3.39 20.14
N VAL A 254 -20.13 3.34 19.06
CA VAL A 254 -19.62 3.10 17.71
C VAL A 254 -18.99 4.38 17.16
N THR A 255 -17.90 4.25 16.42
CA THR A 255 -17.21 5.37 15.77
C THR A 255 -18.14 6.14 14.82
N SER A 256 -18.24 7.46 14.98
CA SER A 256 -19.10 8.31 14.15
C SER A 256 -18.67 8.37 12.69
N LYS A 257 -19.61 8.74 11.79
CA LYS A 257 -19.29 8.98 10.36
C LYS A 257 -18.23 10.08 10.20
N HIS A 258 -18.25 11.10 11.06
CA HIS A 258 -17.27 12.19 11.03
C HIS A 258 -15.85 11.70 11.36
N ILE A 259 -15.71 10.91 12.43
CA ILE A 259 -14.42 10.31 12.83
C ILE A 259 -13.88 9.42 11.71
N ARG A 260 -14.74 8.56 11.11
CA ARG A 260 -14.33 7.72 9.94
C ARG A 260 -13.87 8.57 8.75
N LYS A 261 -14.51 9.71 8.48
CA LYS A 261 -14.10 10.65 7.43
C LYS A 261 -12.74 11.28 7.72
N LEU A 262 -12.44 11.62 8.98
CA LEU A 262 -11.12 12.15 9.38
C LEU A 262 -10.01 11.10 9.19
N TYR A 263 -10.23 9.85 9.61
CA TYR A 263 -9.28 8.77 9.34
C TYR A 263 -9.02 8.56 7.84
N LYS A 264 -10.08 8.61 7.03
CA LYS A 264 -9.94 8.52 5.56
C LYS A 264 -9.12 9.69 5.01
N ARG A 265 -9.41 10.93 5.41
CA ARG A 265 -8.64 12.12 5.00
C ARG A 265 -7.17 11.99 5.39
N LYS A 266 -6.88 11.57 6.64
CA LYS A 266 -5.51 11.29 7.07
C LYS A 266 -4.82 10.31 6.13
N GLN A 267 -5.45 9.17 5.87
CA GLN A 267 -4.88 8.14 5.01
C GLN A 267 -4.65 8.64 3.57
N ASP A 268 -5.61 9.39 3.02
CA ASP A 268 -5.51 9.91 1.66
C ASP A 268 -4.39 10.97 1.56
N SER A 269 -4.30 11.92 2.52
CA SER A 269 -3.26 12.96 2.56
C SER A 269 -1.85 12.36 2.74
N VAL A 270 -1.70 11.40 3.66
CA VAL A 270 -0.42 10.70 3.86
C VAL A 270 -0.03 9.92 2.60
N THR A 271 -1.01 9.26 1.96
CA THR A 271 -0.73 8.48 0.74
C THR A 271 -0.28 9.38 -0.41
N ASP A 272 -0.97 10.49 -0.62
CA ASP A 272 -0.63 11.48 -1.65
C ASP A 272 0.78 12.04 -1.42
N TYR A 273 1.08 12.45 -0.19
CA TYR A 273 2.40 12.97 0.17
C TYR A 273 3.52 11.94 -0.08
N LEU A 274 3.34 10.68 0.33
CA LEU A 274 4.31 9.62 0.05
C LEU A 274 4.48 9.37 -1.45
N HIS A 275 3.41 9.43 -2.23
CA HIS A 275 3.51 9.31 -3.70
C HIS A 275 4.31 10.44 -4.32
N LYS A 276 4.12 11.68 -3.84
CA LYS A 276 4.88 12.86 -4.31
C LYS A 276 6.36 12.72 -3.97
N LEU A 277 6.69 12.37 -2.71
CA LEU A 277 8.07 12.18 -2.26
C LEU A 277 8.80 11.09 -3.05
N THR A 278 8.19 9.91 -3.16
CA THR A 278 8.81 8.78 -3.85
C THR A 278 8.85 8.96 -5.36
N ARG A 279 7.96 9.78 -5.93
CA ARG A 279 8.02 10.19 -7.34
C ARG A 279 9.20 11.13 -7.56
N TYR A 280 9.31 12.17 -6.74
CA TYR A 280 10.42 13.11 -6.80
C TYR A 280 11.78 12.37 -6.76
N LEU A 281 11.92 11.43 -5.81
CA LEU A 281 13.16 10.66 -5.68
C LEU A 281 13.45 9.80 -6.91
N ALA A 282 12.44 9.13 -7.46
CA ALA A 282 12.63 8.30 -8.65
C ALA A 282 12.95 9.14 -9.90
N GLU A 283 12.38 10.34 -10.03
CA GLU A 283 12.70 11.30 -11.10
C GLU A 283 14.12 11.86 -10.91
N TYR A 284 14.52 12.22 -9.69
CA TYR A 284 15.89 12.62 -9.38
C TYR A 284 16.91 11.54 -9.76
N CYS A 285 16.65 10.28 -9.37
CA CYS A 285 17.54 9.17 -9.72
C CYS A 285 17.68 8.98 -11.22
N ARG A 286 16.60 9.12 -11.98
CA ARG A 286 16.63 9.05 -13.45
C ARG A 286 17.44 10.20 -14.06
N GLU A 287 17.22 11.44 -13.59
CA GLU A 287 17.87 12.66 -14.09
C GLU A 287 19.37 12.70 -13.78
N GLN A 288 19.77 12.09 -12.65
CA GLN A 288 21.16 11.98 -12.25
C GLN A 288 21.84 10.67 -12.70
N GLU A 289 21.16 9.87 -13.55
CA GLU A 289 21.69 8.59 -14.07
C GLU A 289 22.10 7.59 -12.96
N ILE A 290 21.41 7.64 -11.81
CA ILE A 290 21.63 6.70 -10.70
C ILE A 290 21.11 5.32 -11.10
N THR A 291 21.95 4.31 -10.98
CA THR A 291 21.62 2.93 -11.38
C THR A 291 21.21 2.03 -10.22
N CYS A 292 21.54 2.42 -8.99
CA CYS A 292 21.19 1.66 -7.79
C CYS A 292 20.79 2.57 -6.63
N VAL A 293 19.68 2.23 -5.97
CA VAL A 293 19.22 2.89 -4.74
C VAL A 293 19.29 1.90 -3.59
N VAL A 294 20.04 2.24 -2.55
CA VAL A 294 20.25 1.41 -1.35
C VAL A 294 19.54 2.05 -0.17
N THR A 295 18.65 1.34 0.50
CA THR A 295 17.96 1.84 1.70
C THR A 295 18.26 0.97 2.92
N GLY A 296 18.31 1.58 4.10
CA GLY A 296 18.37 0.84 5.35
C GLY A 296 17.15 -0.07 5.54
N ASP A 297 17.36 -1.29 6.06
CA ASP A 297 16.29 -2.24 6.36
C ASP A 297 15.85 -2.13 7.81
N ILE A 298 14.81 -1.34 8.06
CA ILE A 298 14.27 -1.10 9.41
C ILE A 298 13.15 -2.06 9.81
N ARG A 299 12.92 -3.17 9.08
CA ARG A 299 11.80 -4.10 9.38
C ARG A 299 11.82 -4.66 10.79
N ASN A 300 12.98 -4.83 11.39
CA ASN A 300 13.17 -5.39 12.74
C ASN A 300 13.31 -4.34 13.84
N ILE A 301 13.30 -3.03 13.50
CA ILE A 301 13.48 -1.96 14.49
C ILE A 301 12.44 -1.93 15.62
N ARG A 302 11.29 -2.58 15.38
CA ARG A 302 10.16 -2.65 16.33
C ARG A 302 10.18 -3.89 17.22
N ARG A 303 11.05 -4.87 16.94
CA ARG A 303 11.13 -6.09 17.72
C ARG A 303 12.05 -5.87 18.93
N GLU A 304 11.60 -6.26 20.11
CA GLU A 304 12.40 -6.34 21.34
C GLU A 304 12.99 -5.00 21.84
N LYS A 305 12.46 -3.86 21.39
CA LYS A 305 12.90 -2.54 21.88
C LYS A 305 11.74 -1.78 22.47
N ASP A 306 11.79 -1.52 23.76
CA ASP A 306 10.95 -0.53 24.42
C ASP A 306 11.71 0.79 24.55
N LEU A 307 11.32 1.74 23.70
CA LEU A 307 11.88 3.11 23.69
C LEU A 307 10.95 4.12 24.38
N GLY A 308 10.00 3.60 25.18
CA GLY A 308 8.98 4.38 25.83
C GLY A 308 7.77 4.69 24.92
N HIS A 309 6.60 4.84 25.54
CA HIS A 309 5.29 4.92 24.88
C HIS A 309 5.24 5.92 23.70
N ARG A 310 5.74 7.15 23.89
CA ARG A 310 5.72 8.21 22.86
C ARG A 310 6.61 7.89 21.65
N THR A 311 7.78 7.31 21.88
CA THR A 311 8.72 6.95 20.80
C THR A 311 8.22 5.74 20.05
N ASN A 312 7.72 4.73 20.75
CA ASN A 312 7.10 3.55 20.15
C ASN A 312 5.90 3.93 19.28
N GLN A 313 5.00 4.82 19.74
CA GLN A 313 3.88 5.31 18.95
C GLN A 313 4.33 5.96 17.64
N LYS A 314 5.39 6.78 17.67
CA LYS A 314 5.95 7.41 16.47
C LYS A 314 6.58 6.40 15.51
N LEU A 315 7.35 5.42 16.04
CA LEU A 315 7.93 4.34 15.23
C LEU A 315 6.86 3.47 14.57
N HIS A 316 5.75 3.21 15.29
CA HIS A 316 4.61 2.50 14.72
C HIS A 316 3.88 3.29 13.62
N SER A 317 3.93 4.61 13.64
CA SER A 317 3.35 5.46 12.61
C SER A 317 4.21 5.58 11.34
N LEU A 318 5.51 5.21 11.40
CA LEU A 318 6.43 5.33 10.27
C LEU A 318 6.01 4.40 9.11
N PRO A 319 5.75 4.93 7.91
CA PRO A 319 5.17 4.18 6.81
C PRO A 319 6.23 3.46 5.93
N TYR A 320 7.31 2.95 6.54
CA TYR A 320 8.48 2.43 5.81
C TYR A 320 8.12 1.34 4.78
N ASN A 321 7.24 0.38 5.12
CA ASN A 321 6.82 -0.65 4.16
C ASN A 321 6.14 -0.05 2.92
N ARG A 322 5.37 1.05 3.10
CA ARG A 322 4.74 1.74 1.98
C ARG A 322 5.77 2.47 1.13
N ILE A 323 6.78 3.08 1.78
CA ILE A 323 7.90 3.73 1.10
C ILE A 323 8.67 2.70 0.29
N TYR A 324 9.05 1.56 0.87
CA TYR A 324 9.75 0.48 0.15
C TYR A 324 8.97 0.02 -1.10
N VAL A 325 7.69 -0.31 -0.93
CA VAL A 325 6.85 -0.74 -2.07
C VAL A 325 6.76 0.36 -3.13
N MET A 326 6.59 1.63 -2.72
CA MET A 326 6.47 2.74 -3.67
C MET A 326 7.78 3.03 -4.41
N LEU A 327 8.93 2.95 -3.75
CA LEU A 327 10.24 3.11 -4.36
C LEU A 327 10.54 1.94 -5.30
N GLU A 328 10.35 0.71 -4.85
CA GLU A 328 10.63 -0.50 -5.61
C GLU A 328 9.97 -0.47 -7.00
N TYR A 329 8.64 -0.27 -7.08
CA TYR A 329 7.98 -0.26 -8.38
C TYR A 329 8.28 1.00 -9.22
N LYS A 330 8.54 2.16 -8.59
CA LYS A 330 8.84 3.40 -9.32
C LYS A 330 10.24 3.38 -9.91
N LEU A 331 11.23 2.92 -9.16
CA LEU A 331 12.60 2.76 -9.62
C LEU A 331 12.69 1.68 -10.70
N LYS A 332 12.00 0.54 -10.51
CA LYS A 332 11.92 -0.52 -11.52
C LYS A 332 11.40 -0.03 -12.88
N ARG A 333 10.50 0.97 -12.90
CA ARG A 333 10.03 1.59 -14.16
C ARG A 333 11.12 2.32 -14.95
N TYR A 334 12.23 2.66 -14.31
CA TYR A 334 13.39 3.29 -14.93
C TYR A 334 14.59 2.35 -15.04
N GLY A 335 14.40 1.05 -14.75
CA GLY A 335 15.49 0.07 -14.73
C GLY A 335 16.47 0.26 -13.56
N ILE A 336 16.13 1.07 -12.56
CA ILE A 336 16.99 1.35 -11.40
C ILE A 336 16.81 0.25 -10.37
N ARG A 337 17.93 -0.35 -9.94
CA ARG A 337 17.96 -1.40 -8.93
C ARG A 337 17.65 -0.83 -7.55
N PHE A 338 16.83 -1.53 -6.76
CA PHE A 338 16.48 -1.16 -5.39
C PHE A 338 16.90 -2.24 -4.41
N VAL A 339 17.76 -1.89 -3.44
CA VAL A 339 18.36 -2.81 -2.48
C VAL A 339 18.03 -2.37 -1.05
N LYS A 340 17.75 -3.34 -0.18
CA LYS A 340 17.57 -3.12 1.27
C LYS A 340 18.80 -3.67 1.98
N GLN A 341 19.53 -2.78 2.67
CA GLN A 341 20.76 -3.08 3.39
C GLN A 341 20.48 -3.12 4.89
N GLU A 342 20.96 -4.14 5.56
CA GLU A 342 20.97 -4.19 7.02
C GLU A 342 21.75 -3.00 7.59
N GLU A 343 21.17 -2.29 8.59
CA GLU A 343 21.67 -0.98 9.04
C GLU A 343 22.30 -0.95 10.44
N SER A 344 22.65 -2.09 11.05
CA SER A 344 23.31 -2.11 12.36
C SER A 344 24.59 -1.25 12.34
N TYR A 345 24.74 -0.42 13.37
CA TYR A 345 25.88 0.46 13.61
C TYR A 345 26.05 1.63 12.62
N THR A 346 25.26 1.74 11.56
CA THR A 346 25.39 2.83 10.56
C THR A 346 25.25 4.22 11.17
N SER A 347 24.43 4.37 12.20
CA SER A 347 24.24 5.63 12.92
C SER A 347 25.26 5.90 14.03
N GLN A 348 26.14 4.95 14.32
CA GLN A 348 27.09 5.03 15.45
C GLN A 348 28.55 5.09 15.00
N CYS A 349 28.86 4.62 13.78
CA CYS A 349 30.23 4.65 13.25
C CYS A 349 30.57 6.01 12.65
N SER A 350 31.81 6.43 12.84
CA SER A 350 32.32 7.60 12.16
C SER A 350 32.36 7.45 10.65
N PRO A 351 32.02 8.51 9.87
CA PRO A 351 32.27 8.51 8.43
C PRO A 351 33.72 8.22 8.05
N LEU A 352 34.67 8.49 8.96
CA LEU A 352 36.11 8.32 8.75
C LEU A 352 36.62 6.97 9.27
N SER A 353 35.80 6.15 9.93
CA SER A 353 36.23 4.82 10.39
C SER A 353 36.59 3.92 9.21
N PRO A 354 37.50 2.95 9.37
CA PRO A 354 37.85 2.03 8.26
C PRO A 354 36.65 1.26 7.71
N GLU A 355 35.73 0.85 8.58
CA GLU A 355 34.52 0.08 8.21
C GLU A 355 33.33 0.45 9.11
N VAL A 356 32.13 -0.01 8.72
CA VAL A 356 30.90 0.14 9.50
C VAL A 356 30.61 -1.17 10.24
N GLY A 357 30.88 -1.20 11.54
CA GLY A 357 30.72 -2.41 12.35
C GLY A 357 30.79 -2.14 13.85
N LYS A 358 30.53 -3.18 14.65
CA LYS A 358 30.50 -3.09 16.12
C LYS A 358 31.78 -2.54 16.70
N ARG A 359 32.94 -2.87 16.12
CA ARG A 359 34.28 -2.47 16.58
C ARG A 359 34.47 -0.95 16.56
N TYR A 360 33.85 -0.25 15.60
CA TYR A 360 33.98 1.17 15.36
C TYR A 360 32.75 1.97 15.76
N ALA A 361 31.78 1.32 16.44
CA ALA A 361 30.57 1.97 16.88
C ALA A 361 30.78 2.76 18.17
N GLU A 362 30.62 4.08 18.11
CA GLU A 362 30.73 5.00 19.24
C GLU A 362 29.44 5.78 19.49
N PRO A 363 28.54 5.26 20.34
CA PRO A 363 27.26 5.93 20.65
C PRO A 363 27.44 7.33 21.26
N SER A 364 28.57 7.57 21.94
CA SER A 364 28.93 8.87 22.56
C SER A 364 29.02 10.00 21.56
N ASN A 365 29.29 9.73 20.29
CA ASN A 365 29.38 10.73 19.23
C ASN A 365 28.01 11.31 18.82
N ARG A 366 26.89 10.73 19.30
CA ARG A 366 25.49 11.21 19.10
C ARG A 366 24.89 11.81 20.37
N LYS A 367 25.59 12.61 21.12
CA LYS A 367 25.06 13.25 22.34
C LYS A 367 23.91 14.21 22.08
N GLU A 368 24.00 14.97 21.00
CA GLU A 368 22.95 15.91 20.58
C GLU A 368 22.10 15.32 19.44
N ARG A 369 20.80 15.52 19.52
CA ARG A 369 19.88 15.05 18.49
C ARG A 369 20.15 15.74 17.16
N GLY A 370 20.29 14.94 16.07
CA GLY A 370 20.55 15.44 14.72
C GLY A 370 22.02 15.79 14.46
N SER A 371 22.89 15.71 15.47
CA SER A 371 24.32 15.99 15.37
C SER A 371 25.16 14.73 15.63
N TYR A 372 26.20 14.54 14.85
CA TYR A 372 27.21 13.51 15.01
C TYR A 372 28.57 14.22 15.13
N ARG A 373 29.28 14.01 16.23
CA ARG A 373 30.59 14.61 16.49
C ARG A 373 31.70 13.57 16.39
N ASP A 374 32.71 13.86 15.60
CA ASP A 374 33.92 13.06 15.48
C ASP A 374 35.15 13.96 15.69
N GLY A 375 35.68 13.96 16.89
CA GLY A 375 36.68 14.94 17.33
C GLY A 375 36.17 16.38 17.17
N ASN A 376 36.86 17.18 16.38
CA ASN A 376 36.49 18.57 16.09
C ASN A 376 35.52 18.71 14.92
N ARG A 377 35.13 17.60 14.27
CA ARG A 377 34.21 17.61 13.11
C ARG A 377 32.80 17.37 13.56
N VAL A 378 31.87 18.14 13.00
CA VAL A 378 30.42 18.00 13.26
C VAL A 378 29.70 17.72 11.96
N TYR A 379 28.92 16.67 11.95
CA TYR A 379 28.10 16.21 10.80
C TYR A 379 26.64 16.16 11.17
N ASN A 380 25.78 16.13 10.18
CA ASN A 380 24.36 15.78 10.37
C ASN A 380 24.26 14.27 10.63
N ALA A 381 23.61 13.87 11.72
CA ALA A 381 23.56 12.47 12.14
C ALA A 381 22.81 11.55 11.15
N ASP A 382 21.74 12.05 10.50
CA ASP A 382 20.97 11.28 9.53
C ASP A 382 21.73 11.17 8.19
N ALA A 383 22.51 12.21 7.81
CA ALA A 383 23.40 12.15 6.66
C ALA A 383 24.53 11.12 6.86
N VAL A 384 25.08 11.04 8.08
CA VAL A 384 26.06 9.99 8.46
C VAL A 384 25.41 8.61 8.35
N GLY A 385 24.14 8.47 8.78
CA GLY A 385 23.40 7.22 8.64
C GLY A 385 23.28 6.78 7.17
N ALA A 386 22.82 7.67 6.29
CA ALA A 386 22.69 7.40 4.86
C ALA A 386 24.06 7.04 4.22
N TYR A 387 25.10 7.82 4.51
CA TYR A 387 26.47 7.56 4.04
C TYR A 387 26.98 6.18 4.46
N ASN A 388 26.80 5.82 5.72
CA ASN A 388 27.27 4.55 6.28
C ASN A 388 26.44 3.35 5.77
N ILE A 389 25.16 3.54 5.43
CA ILE A 389 24.37 2.51 4.75
C ILE A 389 25.02 2.15 3.41
N LEU A 390 25.46 3.13 2.63
CA LEU A 390 26.14 2.89 1.36
C LEU A 390 27.50 2.23 1.55
N ARG A 391 28.32 2.70 2.51
CA ARG A 391 29.61 2.05 2.84
C ARG A 391 29.44 0.59 3.21
N LYS A 392 28.43 0.28 4.02
CA LYS A 392 28.12 -1.09 4.42
C LYS A 392 27.71 -1.94 3.22
N TYR A 393 26.89 -1.39 2.32
CA TYR A 393 26.54 -2.04 1.07
C TYR A 393 27.77 -2.30 0.20
N HIS A 394 28.69 -1.34 0.04
CA HIS A 394 29.95 -1.52 -0.70
C HIS A 394 30.82 -2.63 -0.09
N SER A 395 30.93 -2.67 1.23
CA SER A 395 31.68 -3.73 1.92
C SER A 395 31.12 -5.12 1.63
N VAL A 396 29.79 -5.26 1.64
CA VAL A 396 29.11 -6.56 1.34
C VAL A 396 29.22 -6.92 -0.14
N SER A 397 29.15 -5.94 -1.03
CA SER A 397 29.17 -6.13 -2.49
C SER A 397 30.59 -6.20 -3.07
N GLY A 398 31.63 -6.02 -2.25
CA GLY A 398 33.03 -6.00 -2.69
C GLY A 398 33.41 -4.78 -3.52
N VAL A 399 32.60 -3.73 -3.52
CA VAL A 399 32.87 -2.48 -4.24
C VAL A 399 33.89 -1.66 -3.47
N LYS A 400 35.00 -1.34 -4.13
CA LYS A 400 36.04 -0.45 -3.60
C LYS A 400 35.90 0.93 -4.26
N ARG A 401 35.23 1.84 -3.60
CA ARG A 401 35.07 3.23 -4.06
C ARG A 401 35.23 4.16 -2.87
N GLU A 402 35.99 5.23 -3.06
CA GLU A 402 36.10 6.30 -2.09
C GLU A 402 34.87 7.21 -2.21
N LEU A 403 34.21 7.46 -1.08
CA LEU A 403 33.02 8.28 -0.96
C LEU A 403 33.33 9.61 -0.31
N SER A 404 32.81 10.71 -0.84
CA SER A 404 33.03 12.06 -0.32
C SER A 404 32.22 12.30 0.97
N VAL A 405 32.89 12.86 1.99
CA VAL A 405 32.27 13.26 3.27
C VAL A 405 31.80 14.74 3.30
N THR A 406 32.05 15.50 2.24
CA THR A 406 31.87 16.97 2.23
C THR A 406 30.43 17.39 2.45
N GLY A 407 29.46 16.68 1.85
CA GLY A 407 28.03 16.99 1.95
C GLY A 407 27.38 16.58 3.26
N LEU A 408 28.06 15.85 4.16
CA LEU A 408 27.46 15.32 5.39
C LEU A 408 27.14 16.37 6.45
N LYS A 409 27.71 17.57 6.34
CA LYS A 409 27.54 18.61 7.34
C LYS A 409 26.20 19.31 7.27
N THR A 410 25.75 19.67 6.08
CA THR A 410 24.55 20.48 5.84
C THR A 410 23.71 19.92 4.71
N PRO A 411 22.88 18.89 4.97
CA PRO A 411 21.96 18.36 3.97
C PRO A 411 21.00 19.43 3.45
N GLU A 412 20.77 19.45 2.15
CA GLU A 412 19.75 20.30 1.52
C GLU A 412 18.36 19.83 1.92
N ILE A 413 17.47 20.75 2.31
CA ILE A 413 16.08 20.43 2.63
C ILE A 413 15.19 20.65 1.41
N ILE A 414 14.72 19.57 0.81
CA ILE A 414 13.85 19.64 -0.35
C ILE A 414 12.39 19.69 0.10
N LYS A 415 11.72 20.77 -0.28
CA LYS A 415 10.30 20.99 0.03
C LYS A 415 9.44 20.43 -1.09
N VAL A 416 8.76 19.32 -0.80
CA VAL A 416 7.70 18.78 -1.67
C VAL A 416 6.35 19.24 -1.13
N ALA A 417 5.48 19.75 -1.99
CA ALA A 417 4.15 20.23 -1.60
C ALA A 417 3.29 19.09 -1.05
N VAL A 418 2.57 19.38 0.04
CA VAL A 418 1.60 18.43 0.67
C VAL A 418 0.30 18.41 -0.12
#